data_02bc3f9ddcc64caae582e38069d434d4
#
_entry.id   02bc3f9ddcc64caae582e38069d434d4
#
_cell.length_a   1.000
_cell.length_b   1.000
_cell.length_c   1.000
_cell.angle_alpha   90.00
_cell.angle_beta   90.00
_cell.angle_gamma   90.00
#
_symmetry.space_group_name_H-M   'P 1'
#
loop_
_entity.id
_entity.type
_entity.pdbx_description
1 polymer ?
#
loop_
_entity_poly.entity_id
_entity_poly.type
_entity_poly.pdbx_seq_one_letter_code
_entity_poly.pdbx_strand_id
1 'polypeptide(L)'
;MITSEVWSKDSMDDNLIEVYEMGRHYVDQVYKSHFYTLDHLMLALLDNKRAVEILMTAINAPEDRKKKFLVSYKSRIGQKIKSMQKYQELDFVPDLMNPIYEFSIKQAEYNHMQEISVDLVLMGIVQVVKNYPYELPFETQNLILGSRLTVGNLATAINVVNSQGNNLRNVENEKKTKSINDYNLPQENSGDK
;
A
#
# COMPACT_ATOMS: atom_id res chain seq x y z
N MET A 1 24.89 12.27 4.62
CA MET A 1 24.39 10.91 4.98
C MET A 1 22.93 11.08 5.28
N ILE A 2 22.04 10.82 4.31
CA ILE A 2 20.59 10.87 4.53
C ILE A 2 20.25 9.50 5.12
N THR A 3 20.12 9.47 6.44
CA THR A 3 19.78 8.24 7.17
C THR A 3 18.30 7.97 6.98
N SER A 4 18.00 6.82 6.40
CA SER A 4 16.67 6.25 6.22
C SER A 4 15.97 5.83 7.54
N GLU A 5 16.35 6.42 8.67
CA GLU A 5 15.84 6.07 10.01
C GLU A 5 14.65 6.92 10.48
N VAL A 6 14.05 7.69 9.58
CA VAL A 6 12.96 8.60 9.95
C VAL A 6 11.64 7.87 10.19
N TRP A 7 11.46 6.71 9.60
CA TRP A 7 10.26 5.92 9.76
C TRP A 7 10.40 4.97 10.97
N SER A 8 9.73 5.30 12.09
CA SER A 8 9.70 4.43 13.27
C SER A 8 8.73 3.27 13.04
N LYS A 9 9.21 2.03 13.19
CA LYS A 9 8.36 0.84 13.12
C LYS A 9 7.29 0.82 14.20
N ASP A 10 7.55 1.45 15.36
CA ASP A 10 6.60 1.53 16.46
C ASP A 10 5.35 2.34 16.13
N SER A 11 5.39 3.12 15.04
CA SER A 11 4.26 3.90 14.53
C SER A 11 3.56 3.28 13.32
N MET A 12 3.95 2.08 12.90
CA MET A 12 3.43 1.38 11.72
C MET A 12 2.59 0.17 12.10
N ASP A 13 1.51 -0.08 11.36
CA ASP A 13 0.84 -1.37 11.43
C ASP A 13 1.69 -2.49 10.79
N ASP A 14 1.38 -3.74 11.13
CA ASP A 14 2.14 -4.90 10.66
C ASP A 14 2.25 -4.96 9.13
N ASN A 15 1.19 -4.58 8.43
CA ASN A 15 1.16 -4.61 6.97
C ASN A 15 2.10 -3.56 6.35
N LEU A 16 2.20 -2.39 6.96
CA LEU A 16 3.15 -1.36 6.53
C LEU A 16 4.59 -1.72 6.88
N ILE A 17 4.82 -2.38 8.01
CA ILE A 17 6.15 -2.93 8.36
C ILE A 17 6.63 -3.89 7.28
N GLU A 18 5.78 -4.82 6.82
CA GLU A 18 6.12 -5.74 5.72
C GLU A 18 6.49 -5.00 4.42
N VAL A 19 5.72 -3.98 4.06
CA VAL A 19 6.01 -3.13 2.89
C VAL A 19 7.34 -2.41 3.04
N TYR A 20 7.59 -1.81 4.21
CA TYR A 20 8.83 -1.09 4.47
C TYR A 20 10.05 -2.02 4.39
N GLU A 21 9.95 -3.21 4.97
CA GLU A 21 11.02 -4.21 4.93
C GLU A 21 11.24 -4.76 3.50
N MET A 22 10.19 -4.96 2.73
CA MET A 22 10.30 -5.33 1.33
C MET A 22 11.01 -4.24 0.53
N GLY A 23 10.69 -2.97 0.77
CA GLY A 23 11.41 -1.85 0.15
C GLY A 23 12.90 -1.84 0.51
N ARG A 24 13.24 -2.11 1.78
CA ARG A 24 14.64 -2.28 2.23
C ARG A 24 15.32 -3.45 1.53
N HIS A 25 14.64 -4.58 1.40
CA HIS A 25 15.15 -5.73 0.64
C HIS A 25 15.46 -5.37 -0.81
N TYR A 26 14.61 -4.58 -1.46
CA TYR A 26 14.89 -4.07 -2.81
C TYR A 26 16.16 -3.21 -2.84
N VAL A 27 16.35 -2.30 -1.87
CA VAL A 27 17.55 -1.47 -1.78
C VAL A 27 18.79 -2.32 -1.60
N ASP A 28 18.79 -3.21 -0.60
CA ASP A 28 20.00 -3.86 -0.12
C ASP A 28 20.38 -5.09 -0.96
N GLN A 29 19.40 -5.87 -1.39
CA GLN A 29 19.63 -7.19 -1.99
C GLN A 29 19.40 -7.23 -3.50
N VAL A 30 18.34 -6.59 -3.98
CA VAL A 30 17.93 -6.71 -5.39
C VAL A 30 18.64 -5.67 -6.26
N TYR A 31 18.58 -4.41 -5.86
CA TYR A 31 19.12 -3.31 -6.66
C TYR A 31 20.47 -2.81 -6.15
N LYS A 32 20.86 -3.12 -4.91
CA LYS A 32 22.09 -2.64 -4.26
C LYS A 32 22.23 -1.13 -4.38
N SER A 33 21.15 -0.43 -4.10
CA SER A 33 21.06 1.03 -4.20
C SER A 33 21.66 1.70 -2.97
N HIS A 34 22.22 2.91 -3.16
CA HIS A 34 22.77 3.68 -2.03
C HIS A 34 21.70 4.33 -1.17
N PHE A 35 20.48 4.53 -1.73
CA PHE A 35 19.40 5.25 -1.06
C PHE A 35 18.07 4.50 -1.19
N TYR A 36 17.27 4.57 -0.13
CA TYR A 36 15.87 4.18 -0.17
C TYR A 36 15.06 5.33 -0.77
N THR A 37 14.53 5.14 -1.96
CA THR A 37 13.81 6.18 -2.70
C THR A 37 12.32 5.88 -2.79
N LEU A 38 11.55 6.89 -3.24
CA LEU A 38 10.13 6.75 -3.53
C LEU A 38 9.81 5.57 -4.46
N ASP A 39 10.66 5.31 -5.45
CA ASP A 39 10.48 4.18 -6.38
C ASP A 39 10.64 2.82 -5.70
N HIS A 40 11.53 2.69 -4.71
CA HIS A 40 11.65 1.46 -3.92
C HIS A 40 10.41 1.21 -3.05
N LEU A 41 9.90 2.27 -2.40
CA LEU A 41 8.66 2.19 -1.62
C LEU A 41 7.46 1.82 -2.50
N MET A 42 7.31 2.48 -3.65
CA MET A 42 6.22 2.18 -4.58
C MET A 42 6.32 0.76 -5.13
N LEU A 43 7.53 0.26 -5.41
CA LEU A 43 7.74 -1.12 -5.85
C LEU A 43 7.25 -2.12 -4.81
N ALA A 44 7.56 -1.89 -3.53
CA ALA A 44 7.08 -2.71 -2.41
C ALA A 44 5.55 -2.63 -2.24
N LEU A 45 4.97 -1.44 -2.41
CA LEU A 45 3.50 -1.26 -2.40
C LEU A 45 2.82 -2.01 -3.55
N LEU A 46 3.43 -2.07 -4.73
CA LEU A 46 2.92 -2.84 -5.86
C LEU A 46 3.04 -4.37 -5.69
N ASP A 47 3.75 -4.84 -4.68
CA ASP A 47 3.78 -6.23 -4.23
C ASP A 47 2.85 -6.50 -3.04
N ASN A 48 2.32 -5.45 -2.42
CA ASN A 48 1.40 -5.57 -1.29
C ASN A 48 -0.05 -5.71 -1.77
N LYS A 49 -0.73 -6.76 -1.32
CA LYS A 49 -2.11 -7.06 -1.72
C LYS A 49 -3.06 -5.91 -1.43
N ARG A 50 -2.99 -5.33 -0.23
CA ARG A 50 -3.85 -4.21 0.20
C ARG A 50 -3.65 -2.98 -0.68
N ALA A 51 -2.40 -2.59 -0.93
CA ALA A 51 -2.08 -1.46 -1.79
C ALA A 51 -2.58 -1.66 -3.23
N VAL A 52 -2.40 -2.86 -3.78
CA VAL A 52 -2.88 -3.20 -5.14
C VAL A 52 -4.41 -3.15 -5.21
N GLU A 53 -5.14 -3.68 -4.24
CA GLU A 53 -6.61 -3.60 -4.18
C GLU A 53 -7.10 -2.15 -4.17
N ILE A 54 -6.48 -1.28 -3.38
CA ILE A 54 -6.83 0.15 -3.32
C ILE A 54 -6.54 0.82 -4.67
N LEU A 55 -5.36 0.62 -5.24
CA LEU A 55 -4.99 1.20 -6.53
C LEU A 55 -5.90 0.72 -7.65
N MET A 56 -6.21 -0.59 -7.70
CA MET A 56 -7.15 -1.17 -8.66
C MET A 56 -8.55 -0.56 -8.55
N THR A 57 -8.99 -0.24 -7.33
CA THR A 57 -10.29 0.40 -7.08
C THR A 57 -10.27 1.89 -7.42
N ALA A 58 -9.18 2.59 -7.12
CA ALA A 58 -9.04 4.03 -7.34
C ALA A 58 -8.85 4.41 -8.82
N ILE A 59 -8.18 3.57 -9.60
CA ILE A 59 -7.91 3.84 -11.03
C ILE A 59 -9.20 3.67 -11.84
N ASN A 60 -9.62 4.72 -12.52
CA ASN A 60 -10.82 4.70 -13.37
C ASN A 60 -10.49 4.16 -14.78
N ALA A 61 -10.47 2.84 -14.93
CA ALA A 61 -10.26 2.15 -16.21
C ALA A 61 -10.90 0.74 -16.16
N PRO A 62 -11.11 0.06 -17.31
CA PRO A 62 -11.49 -1.35 -17.31
C PRO A 62 -10.49 -2.24 -16.60
N GLU A 63 -10.95 -3.31 -15.94
CA GLU A 63 -10.17 -4.15 -15.03
C GLU A 63 -8.90 -4.76 -15.67
N ASP A 64 -9.02 -5.27 -16.90
CA ASP A 64 -7.90 -5.81 -17.65
C ASP A 64 -6.83 -4.76 -17.97
N ARG A 65 -7.25 -3.52 -18.23
CA ARG A 65 -6.34 -2.40 -18.46
C ARG A 65 -5.62 -1.96 -17.19
N LYS A 66 -6.34 -1.93 -16.05
CA LYS A 66 -5.73 -1.59 -14.74
C LYS A 66 -4.61 -2.56 -14.39
N LYS A 67 -4.83 -3.87 -14.53
CA LYS A 67 -3.82 -4.91 -14.28
C LYS A 67 -2.59 -4.71 -15.16
N LYS A 68 -2.78 -4.57 -16.46
CA LYS A 68 -1.68 -4.31 -17.41
C LYS A 68 -0.93 -3.04 -17.08
N PHE A 69 -1.65 -1.99 -16.69
CA PHE A 69 -1.09 -0.71 -16.30
C PHE A 69 -0.17 -0.85 -15.08
N LEU A 70 -0.65 -1.45 -13.98
CA LEU A 70 0.16 -1.65 -12.77
C LEU A 70 1.38 -2.53 -13.02
N VAL A 71 1.24 -3.63 -13.77
CA VAL A 71 2.37 -4.49 -14.15
C VAL A 71 3.41 -3.74 -14.99
N SER A 72 2.96 -2.92 -15.95
CA SER A 72 3.83 -2.10 -16.77
C SER A 72 4.61 -1.09 -15.91
N TYR A 73 3.95 -0.39 -15.00
CA TYR A 73 4.63 0.56 -14.10
C TYR A 73 5.59 -0.12 -13.14
N LYS A 74 5.24 -1.27 -12.59
CA LYS A 74 6.16 -2.07 -11.77
C LYS A 74 7.47 -2.37 -12.53
N SER A 75 7.37 -2.79 -13.79
CA SER A 75 8.53 -3.03 -14.64
C SER A 75 9.34 -1.75 -14.90
N ARG A 76 8.66 -0.64 -15.22
CA ARG A 76 9.30 0.67 -15.47
C ARG A 76 10.02 1.22 -14.25
N ILE A 77 9.41 1.12 -13.07
CA ILE A 77 10.03 1.50 -11.79
C ILE A 77 11.33 0.70 -11.58
N GLY A 78 11.29 -0.62 -11.74
CA GLY A 78 12.48 -1.46 -11.63
C GLY A 78 13.58 -1.09 -12.62
N GLN A 79 13.22 -0.77 -13.87
CA GLN A 79 14.18 -0.29 -14.89
C GLN A 79 14.76 1.08 -14.51
N LYS A 80 13.93 1.99 -13.97
CA LYS A 80 14.37 3.31 -13.53
C LYS A 80 15.39 3.21 -12.39
N ILE A 81 15.11 2.39 -11.37
CA ILE A 81 16.03 2.15 -10.27
C ILE A 81 17.38 1.64 -10.80
N LYS A 82 17.37 0.66 -11.71
CA LYS A 82 18.60 0.14 -12.34
C LYS A 82 19.36 1.19 -13.15
N SER A 83 18.66 2.09 -13.85
CA SER A 83 19.30 3.17 -14.60
C SER A 83 19.94 4.19 -13.68
N MET A 84 19.30 4.52 -12.56
CA MET A 84 19.85 5.47 -11.57
C MET A 84 21.13 4.97 -10.91
N GLN A 85 21.30 3.66 -10.76
CA GLN A 85 22.55 3.08 -10.23
C GLN A 85 23.76 3.33 -11.15
N LYS A 86 23.54 3.36 -12.47
CA LYS A 86 24.60 3.62 -13.43
C LYS A 86 25.04 5.08 -13.45
N TYR A 87 24.18 5.99 -13.03
CA TYR A 87 24.43 7.42 -12.92
C TYR A 87 24.63 7.78 -11.45
N GLN A 88 25.76 7.39 -10.88
CA GLN A 88 26.14 7.70 -9.48
C GLN A 88 26.29 9.21 -9.20
N GLU A 89 26.06 10.05 -10.20
CA GLU A 89 26.21 11.50 -10.18
C GLU A 89 24.88 12.25 -10.18
N LEU A 90 23.85 11.73 -9.54
CA LEU A 90 22.72 12.60 -9.23
C LEU A 90 23.12 13.51 -8.09
N ASP A 91 23.56 14.72 -8.42
CA ASP A 91 23.92 15.77 -7.48
C ASP A 91 22.81 16.09 -6.47
N PHE A 92 21.58 15.66 -6.76
CA PHE A 92 20.43 15.87 -5.90
C PHE A 92 19.32 14.82 -6.13
N VAL A 93 19.09 13.99 -5.12
CA VAL A 93 17.88 13.14 -5.01
C VAL A 93 16.98 13.76 -3.94
N PRO A 94 15.79 14.27 -4.32
CA PRO A 94 14.90 14.88 -3.33
C PRO A 94 14.45 13.84 -2.29
N ASP A 95 14.54 14.19 -1.02
CA ASP A 95 13.98 13.39 0.05
C ASP A 95 12.47 13.61 0.10
N LEU A 96 11.72 12.65 -0.42
CA LEU A 96 10.26 12.62 -0.37
C LEU A 96 9.73 11.69 0.74
N MET A 97 10.59 10.89 1.32
CA MET A 97 10.19 9.91 2.34
C MET A 97 9.71 10.61 3.61
N ASN A 98 10.43 11.65 4.05
CA ASN A 98 10.04 12.44 5.22
C ASN A 98 8.69 13.13 5.06
N PRO A 99 8.42 13.91 4.00
CA PRO A 99 7.11 14.51 3.77
C PRO A 99 5.96 13.50 3.70
N ILE A 100 6.18 12.32 3.12
CA ILE A 100 5.18 11.23 3.06
C ILE A 100 4.89 10.72 4.48
N TYR A 101 5.92 10.46 5.26
CA TYR A 101 5.79 10.00 6.64
C TYR A 101 5.06 11.00 7.52
N GLU A 102 5.48 12.27 7.48
CA GLU A 102 4.81 13.34 8.21
C GLU A 102 3.34 13.50 7.87
N PHE A 103 3.01 13.42 6.56
CA PHE A 103 1.62 13.43 6.13
C PHE A 103 0.85 12.25 6.71
N SER A 104 1.42 11.05 6.67
CA SER A 104 0.78 9.83 7.16
C SER A 104 0.52 9.88 8.66
N ILE A 105 1.47 10.40 9.46
CA ILE A 105 1.29 10.62 10.91
C ILE A 105 0.17 11.61 11.18
N LYS A 106 0.18 12.77 10.53
CA LYS A 106 -0.87 13.79 10.70
C LYS A 106 -2.26 13.26 10.36
N GLN A 107 -2.36 12.42 9.33
CA GLN A 107 -3.63 11.77 8.96
C GLN A 107 -4.05 10.70 9.98
N ALA A 108 -3.10 9.93 10.53
CA ALA A 108 -3.38 8.97 11.59
C ALA A 108 -3.92 9.69 12.85
N GLU A 109 -3.25 10.74 13.29
CA GLU A 109 -3.68 11.58 14.41
C GLU A 109 -5.07 12.18 14.20
N TYR A 110 -5.32 12.76 13.01
CA TYR A 110 -6.62 13.34 12.66
C TYR A 110 -7.76 12.31 12.70
N ASN A 111 -7.48 11.09 12.29
CA ASN A 111 -8.46 9.98 12.28
C ASN A 111 -8.45 9.16 13.57
N HIS A 112 -7.77 9.61 14.62
CA HIS A 112 -7.65 8.89 15.91
C HIS A 112 -7.11 7.46 15.77
N MET A 113 -6.22 7.23 14.82
CA MET A 113 -5.51 5.96 14.62
C MET A 113 -4.23 5.96 15.45
N GLN A 114 -3.88 4.81 16.02
CA GLN A 114 -2.64 4.66 16.79
C GLN A 114 -1.41 4.45 15.91
N GLU A 115 -1.62 3.92 14.70
CA GLU A 115 -0.57 3.52 13.77
C GLU A 115 -0.85 4.05 12.38
N ILE A 116 0.22 4.28 11.63
CA ILE A 116 0.13 4.56 10.20
C ILE A 116 0.00 3.25 9.41
N SER A 117 -0.77 3.29 8.34
CA SER A 117 -1.09 2.12 7.51
C SER A 117 -0.65 2.33 6.05
N VAL A 118 -0.67 1.26 5.29
CA VAL A 118 -0.48 1.29 3.83
C VAL A 118 -1.42 2.30 3.15
N ASP A 119 -2.66 2.40 3.65
CA ASP A 119 -3.68 3.33 3.14
C ASP A 119 -3.22 4.79 3.24
N LEU A 120 -2.73 5.17 4.41
CA LEU A 120 -2.25 6.53 4.68
C LEU A 120 -0.97 6.85 3.90
N VAL A 121 -0.08 5.88 3.75
CA VAL A 121 1.15 6.05 2.96
C VAL A 121 0.84 6.25 1.48
N LEU A 122 -0.11 5.51 0.90
CA LEU A 122 -0.56 5.73 -0.48
C LEU A 122 -1.14 7.14 -0.67
N MET A 123 -1.95 7.61 0.27
CA MET A 123 -2.47 8.99 0.26
C MET A 123 -1.33 10.02 0.36
N GLY A 124 -0.36 9.78 1.24
CA GLY A 124 0.83 10.62 1.41
C GLY A 124 1.67 10.72 0.15
N ILE A 125 1.90 9.60 -0.54
CA ILE A 125 2.62 9.59 -1.82
C ILE A 125 1.90 10.47 -2.85
N VAL A 126 0.59 10.29 -3.03
CA VAL A 126 -0.18 11.07 -3.99
C VAL A 126 -0.16 12.56 -3.64
N GLN A 127 -0.33 12.90 -2.35
CA GLN A 127 -0.31 14.28 -1.88
C GLN A 127 1.05 14.95 -2.13
N VAL A 128 2.13 14.29 -1.73
CA VAL A 128 3.49 14.84 -1.84
C VAL A 128 3.90 14.97 -3.32
N VAL A 129 3.68 13.91 -4.13
CA VAL A 129 4.04 13.92 -5.55
C VAL A 129 3.29 14.99 -6.32
N LYS A 130 1.98 15.16 -6.07
CA LYS A 130 1.17 16.17 -6.79
C LYS A 130 1.49 17.61 -6.39
N ASN A 131 1.92 17.81 -5.17
CA ASN A 131 2.28 19.14 -4.67
C ASN A 131 3.75 19.48 -4.90
N TYR A 132 4.55 18.53 -5.39
CA TYR A 132 5.95 18.81 -5.69
C TYR A 132 6.06 19.70 -6.93
N PRO A 133 6.74 20.86 -6.85
CA PRO A 133 6.69 21.88 -7.91
C PRO A 133 7.56 21.57 -9.13
N TYR A 134 8.36 20.50 -9.06
CA TYR A 134 9.31 20.16 -10.10
C TYR A 134 9.09 18.74 -10.63
N GLU A 135 9.69 18.46 -11.79
CA GLU A 135 9.78 17.09 -12.29
C GLU A 135 10.69 16.27 -11.34
N LEU A 136 10.15 15.10 -10.93
CA LEU A 136 10.86 14.18 -10.06
C LEU A 136 11.63 13.15 -10.89
N PRO A 137 12.80 12.72 -10.43
CA PRO A 137 13.57 11.67 -11.10
C PRO A 137 12.98 10.27 -10.88
N PHE A 138 11.71 10.16 -10.43
CA PHE A 138 11.07 8.91 -10.07
C PHE A 138 9.96 8.53 -11.04
N GLU A 139 9.89 7.25 -11.41
CA GLU A 139 8.82 6.71 -12.24
C GLU A 139 7.46 6.69 -11.50
N THR A 140 7.48 6.67 -10.17
CA THR A 140 6.29 6.82 -9.33
C THR A 140 5.49 8.08 -9.67
N GLN A 141 6.14 9.20 -10.01
CA GLN A 141 5.44 10.42 -10.43
C GLN A 141 4.62 10.15 -11.70
N ASN A 142 5.18 9.45 -12.68
CA ASN A 142 4.49 9.11 -13.92
C ASN A 142 3.29 8.19 -13.66
N LEU A 143 3.41 7.25 -12.72
CA LEU A 143 2.29 6.40 -12.28
C LEU A 143 1.16 7.25 -11.70
N ILE A 144 1.45 8.13 -10.76
CA ILE A 144 0.45 8.97 -10.08
C ILE A 144 -0.24 9.91 -11.07
N LEU A 145 0.52 10.60 -11.91
CA LEU A 145 -0.03 11.55 -12.88
C LEU A 145 -0.77 10.84 -14.01
N GLY A 146 -0.22 9.76 -14.54
CA GLY A 146 -0.80 8.96 -15.63
C GLY A 146 -2.10 8.27 -15.25
N SER A 147 -2.23 7.81 -14.01
CA SER A 147 -3.44 7.21 -13.47
C SER A 147 -4.47 8.23 -12.96
N ARG A 148 -4.12 9.51 -12.93
CA ARG A 148 -4.95 10.61 -12.39
C ARG A 148 -5.38 10.37 -10.94
N LEU A 149 -4.54 9.68 -10.14
CA LEU A 149 -4.81 9.46 -8.74
C LEU A 149 -4.89 10.78 -7.97
N THR A 150 -5.84 10.84 -7.05
CA THR A 150 -6.02 11.95 -6.10
C THR A 150 -6.21 11.38 -4.70
N VAL A 151 -5.95 12.18 -3.67
CA VAL A 151 -6.23 11.77 -2.29
C VAL A 151 -7.72 11.43 -2.12
N GLY A 152 -8.62 12.16 -2.78
CA GLY A 152 -10.06 11.93 -2.72
C GLY A 152 -10.49 10.59 -3.32
N ASN A 153 -9.98 10.22 -4.52
CA ASN A 153 -10.33 8.92 -5.10
C ASN A 153 -9.67 7.74 -4.38
N LEU A 154 -8.50 7.92 -3.78
CA LEU A 154 -7.91 6.94 -2.89
C LEU A 154 -8.75 6.75 -1.63
N ALA A 155 -9.18 7.82 -0.97
CA ALA A 155 -10.04 7.73 0.21
C ALA A 155 -11.35 6.99 -0.09
N THR A 156 -11.96 7.28 -1.24
CA THR A 156 -13.14 6.54 -1.71
C THR A 156 -12.85 5.06 -1.94
N ALA A 157 -11.73 4.74 -2.58
CA ALA A 157 -11.32 3.35 -2.83
C ALA A 157 -11.05 2.59 -1.53
N ILE A 158 -10.40 3.20 -0.56
CA ILE A 158 -10.15 2.64 0.78
C ILE A 158 -11.47 2.27 1.46
N ASN A 159 -12.46 3.17 1.43
CA ASN A 159 -13.78 2.89 2.01
C ASN A 159 -14.50 1.72 1.32
N VAL A 160 -14.40 1.62 0.00
CA VAL A 160 -14.97 0.49 -0.78
C VAL A 160 -14.31 -0.82 -0.39
N VAL A 161 -12.98 -0.86 -0.36
CA VAL A 161 -12.21 -2.08 0.00
C VAL A 161 -12.51 -2.51 1.45
N ASN A 162 -12.61 -1.57 2.39
CA ASN A 162 -12.99 -1.85 3.78
C ASN A 162 -14.41 -2.44 3.89
N SER A 163 -15.36 -1.90 3.15
CA SER A 163 -16.75 -2.38 3.16
C SER A 163 -16.87 -3.80 2.59
N GLN A 164 -16.11 -4.13 1.55
CA GLN A 164 -16.06 -5.47 0.98
C GLN A 164 -15.45 -6.49 1.94
N GLY A 165 -14.36 -6.14 2.63
CA GLY A 165 -13.73 -6.97 3.65
C GLY A 165 -14.65 -7.29 4.83
N ASN A 166 -15.44 -6.33 5.28
CA ASN A 166 -16.41 -6.52 6.37
C ASN A 166 -17.57 -7.44 5.95
N ASN A 167 -18.06 -7.32 4.72
CA ASN A 167 -19.11 -8.21 4.20
C ASN A 167 -18.66 -9.67 4.12
N LEU A 168 -17.41 -9.92 3.68
CA LEU A 168 -16.84 -11.28 3.62
C LEU A 168 -16.72 -11.91 5.02
N ARG A 169 -16.26 -11.15 6.02
CA ARG A 169 -16.15 -11.61 7.41
C ARG A 169 -17.52 -11.95 8.01
N ASN A 170 -18.54 -11.16 7.73
CA ASN A 170 -19.91 -11.41 8.19
C ASN A 170 -20.48 -12.69 7.57
N VAL A 171 -20.29 -12.93 6.28
CA VAL A 171 -20.72 -14.15 5.59
C VAL A 171 -19.99 -15.40 6.12
N GLU A 172 -18.71 -15.31 6.42
CA GLU A 172 -17.94 -16.41 7.02
C GLU A 172 -18.41 -16.72 8.46
N ASN A 173 -18.70 -15.70 9.25
CA ASN A 173 -19.22 -15.86 10.60
C ASN A 173 -20.64 -16.47 10.59
N GLU A 174 -21.51 -16.05 9.67
CA GLU A 174 -22.83 -16.67 9.51
C GLU A 174 -22.75 -18.14 9.08
N LYS A 175 -21.82 -18.50 8.19
CA LYS A 175 -21.59 -19.90 7.81
C LYS A 175 -21.07 -20.74 8.97
N LYS A 176 -20.15 -20.21 9.79
CA LYS A 176 -19.66 -20.89 11.00
C LYS A 176 -20.78 -21.09 12.04
N THR A 177 -21.63 -20.09 12.25
CA THR A 177 -22.74 -20.17 13.20
C THR A 177 -23.81 -21.18 12.73
N LYS A 178 -24.13 -21.24 11.45
CA LYS A 178 -25.04 -22.27 10.89
C LYS A 178 -24.47 -23.68 11.03
N SER A 179 -23.17 -23.87 10.77
CA SER A 179 -22.50 -25.18 10.91
C SER A 179 -22.47 -25.67 12.37
N ILE A 180 -22.44 -24.80 13.37
CA ILE A 180 -22.44 -25.16 14.79
C ILE A 180 -23.86 -25.56 15.24
N ASN A 181 -24.91 -24.91 14.72
CA ASN A 181 -26.30 -25.21 15.09
C ASN A 181 -26.81 -26.55 14.52
N ASP A 182 -26.20 -27.05 13.43
CA ASP A 182 -26.58 -28.35 12.87
C ASP A 182 -26.03 -29.57 13.64
N TYR A 183 -25.11 -29.35 14.62
CA TYR A 183 -24.49 -30.43 15.40
C TYR A 183 -25.07 -30.62 16.83
N ASN A 184 -25.99 -29.78 17.29
CA ASN A 184 -26.53 -29.83 18.66
C ASN A 184 -28.02 -30.13 18.69
N LEU A 185 -28.43 -31.35 18.30
CA LEU A 185 -29.69 -31.94 18.71
C LEU A 185 -29.40 -33.24 19.46
N PRO A 186 -29.60 -33.29 20.79
CA PRO A 186 -29.64 -34.57 21.50
C PRO A 186 -30.96 -35.27 21.13
N GLN A 187 -30.84 -36.45 20.55
CA GLN A 187 -31.98 -37.37 20.47
C GLN A 187 -32.34 -37.84 21.87
N GLU A 188 -33.40 -37.36 22.42
CA GLU A 188 -34.04 -37.99 23.59
C GLU A 188 -34.62 -39.33 23.15
N ASN A 189 -34.00 -40.40 23.59
CA ASN A 189 -34.62 -41.71 23.60
C ASN A 189 -35.68 -41.75 24.68
N SER A 190 -36.95 -41.61 24.29
CA SER A 190 -38.08 -42.07 25.11
C SER A 190 -38.12 -43.59 25.06
N GLY A 191 -37.53 -44.21 26.08
CA GLY A 191 -37.81 -45.61 26.41
C GLY A 191 -39.17 -45.69 27.06
N ASP A 192 -40.03 -46.44 26.47
CA ASP A 192 -41.26 -46.92 27.11
C ASP A 192 -41.19 -48.43 27.31
N LYS A 193 -41.64 -48.81 28.47
CA LYS A 193 -41.80 -50.10 29.14
C LYS A 193 -42.22 -51.27 28.24
#